data_ceb1d6b0828e505ce965acacfd7c924f
#
_entry.id   ceb1d6b0828e505ce965acacfd7c924f
#
_cell.length_a   1.000
_cell.length_b   1.000
_cell.length_c   1.000
_cell.angle_alpha   90.00
_cell.angle_beta   90.00
_cell.angle_gamma   90.00
#
_symmetry.space_group_name_H-M   'P 1'
#
loop_
_entity.id
_entity.type
_entity.pdbx_description
1 polymer ?
#
loop_
_entity_poly.entity_id
_entity_poly.type
_entity_poly.pdbx_seq_one_letter_code
_entity_poly.pdbx_strand_id
1 'polypeptide(L)'
;MKTELTRALKEKYALGAFNFVNLEMLKAIIAASKETNFPVIASVSEGALKYMGEEETVAMFKAAKRDAKVYLHLDHGKDLTLIKRMVDLGFDSVMIDASSYPFEENVRQTKEITDYAHKKGVFVEAELGTLAGIEDEVHADKNIYTNPNEAKKFVELTNCDSLAVAIGTSHGAYKFAGESKLNMEILSEIENLIPSTPLVLHGASSVPQKYVELLNKFGGNVKGAKGVDESLLSEACHKHNICKINSDTDLRICFTAAVRKYLTENPEVFDLRKYLGAAKKAVSYTHLRAHETTLQV
;
A
#
# COMPACT_ATOMS: atom_id res chain seq x y z
N MET A 1 -11.15 -3.36 10.05
CA MET A 1 -10.87 -2.72 8.76
C MET A 1 -12.14 -2.26 8.04
N LYS A 2 -13.15 -3.10 7.86
CA LYS A 2 -14.41 -2.73 7.15
C LYS A 2 -15.02 -1.40 7.65
N THR A 3 -15.18 -1.23 8.96
CA THR A 3 -15.72 -0.01 9.57
C THR A 3 -14.93 1.24 9.19
N GLU A 4 -13.60 1.14 9.17
CA GLU A 4 -12.72 2.29 8.87
C GLU A 4 -12.80 2.68 7.39
N LEU A 5 -12.80 1.71 6.46
CA LEU A 5 -12.94 2.00 5.03
C LEU A 5 -14.33 2.51 4.67
N THR A 6 -15.39 1.99 5.32
CA THR A 6 -16.75 2.54 5.17
C THR A 6 -16.83 3.98 5.68
N ARG A 7 -16.13 4.28 6.78
CA ARG A 7 -16.05 5.64 7.31
C ARG A 7 -15.26 6.55 6.36
N ALA A 8 -14.13 6.08 5.83
CA ALA A 8 -13.32 6.80 4.86
C ALA A 8 -14.13 7.17 3.61
N LEU A 9 -14.92 6.23 3.08
CA LEU A 9 -15.82 6.44 1.95
C LEU A 9 -16.85 7.56 2.23
N LYS A 10 -17.44 7.55 3.42
CA LYS A 10 -18.45 8.53 3.83
C LYS A 10 -17.89 9.92 4.07
N GLU A 11 -16.73 9.97 4.74
CA GLU A 11 -16.11 11.23 5.20
C GLU A 11 -15.07 11.78 4.20
N LYS A 12 -14.87 11.09 3.06
CA LYS A 12 -13.97 11.51 1.97
C LYS A 12 -12.53 11.73 2.42
N TYR A 13 -11.94 10.67 2.96
CA TYR A 13 -10.50 10.58 3.23
C TYR A 13 -9.98 9.19 2.88
N ALA A 14 -8.67 8.98 2.90
CA ALA A 14 -8.06 7.68 2.68
C ALA A 14 -7.20 7.23 3.86
N LEU A 15 -7.15 5.91 4.08
CA LEU A 15 -6.19 5.29 4.97
C LEU A 15 -4.87 5.06 4.22
N GLY A 16 -3.77 5.47 4.83
CA GLY A 16 -2.45 5.10 4.35
C GLY A 16 -2.18 3.62 4.62
N ALA A 17 -1.76 2.89 3.57
CA ALA A 17 -1.29 1.52 3.65
C ALA A 17 0.21 1.49 3.36
N PHE A 18 0.99 1.13 4.39
CA PHE A 18 2.43 1.24 4.39
C PHE A 18 3.08 -0.13 4.49
N ASN A 19 3.92 -0.48 3.51
CA ASN A 19 4.60 -1.75 3.50
C ASN A 19 5.77 -1.78 4.46
N PHE A 20 5.97 -2.91 5.15
CA PHE A 20 7.10 -3.13 6.04
C PHE A 20 7.78 -4.48 5.75
N VAL A 21 9.08 -4.52 5.99
CA VAL A 21 9.93 -5.70 5.81
C VAL A 21 10.82 -5.99 7.03
N ASN A 22 10.63 -5.24 8.12
CA ASN A 22 11.35 -5.45 9.38
C ASN A 22 10.60 -4.81 10.55
N LEU A 23 11.07 -5.09 11.77
CA LEU A 23 10.48 -4.59 13.01
C LEU A 23 10.58 -3.06 13.15
N GLU A 24 11.64 -2.45 12.64
CA GLU A 24 11.85 -0.99 12.70
C GLU A 24 10.81 -0.24 11.89
N MET A 25 10.52 -0.70 10.66
CA MET A 25 9.47 -0.14 9.81
C MET A 25 8.09 -0.32 10.45
N LEU A 26 7.78 -1.53 10.92
CA LEU A 26 6.51 -1.80 11.62
C LEU A 26 6.34 -0.89 12.85
N LYS A 27 7.38 -0.72 13.67
CA LYS A 27 7.32 0.18 14.83
C LYS A 27 7.17 1.65 14.44
N ALA A 28 7.70 2.07 13.29
CA ALA A 28 7.51 3.42 12.77
C ALA A 28 6.04 3.65 12.38
N ILE A 29 5.42 2.70 11.65
CA ILE A 29 4.00 2.74 11.27
C ILE A 29 3.09 2.80 12.51
N ILE A 30 3.36 1.94 13.50
CA ILE A 30 2.59 1.91 14.74
C ILE A 30 2.73 3.22 15.54
N ALA A 31 3.95 3.80 15.58
CA ALA A 31 4.19 5.06 16.27
C ALA A 31 3.40 6.20 15.63
N ALA A 32 3.38 6.28 14.29
CA ALA A 32 2.60 7.28 13.56
C ALA A 32 1.11 7.18 13.89
N SER A 33 0.52 5.98 13.81
CA SER A 33 -0.89 5.76 14.19
C SER A 33 -1.21 6.20 15.63
N LYS A 34 -0.29 5.95 16.57
CA LYS A 34 -0.48 6.37 17.98
C LYS A 34 -0.38 7.88 18.16
N GLU A 35 0.57 8.52 17.50
CA GLU A 35 0.79 9.96 17.61
C GLU A 35 -0.35 10.78 17.01
N THR A 36 -0.88 10.33 15.87
CA THR A 36 -2.00 10.99 15.17
C THR A 36 -3.37 10.53 15.69
N ASN A 37 -3.41 9.41 16.41
CA ASN A 37 -4.65 8.71 16.81
C ASN A 37 -5.51 8.28 15.61
N PHE A 38 -4.91 8.10 14.43
CA PHE A 38 -5.58 7.77 13.20
C PHE A 38 -5.31 6.31 12.78
N PRO A 39 -6.29 5.60 12.19
CA PRO A 39 -6.11 4.24 11.72
C PRO A 39 -5.19 4.18 10.51
N VAL A 40 -4.26 3.22 10.50
CA VAL A 40 -3.36 2.94 9.37
C VAL A 40 -3.34 1.45 9.03
N ILE A 41 -2.89 1.12 7.86
CA ILE A 41 -2.74 -0.25 7.39
C ILE A 41 -1.23 -0.57 7.31
N ALA A 42 -0.81 -1.61 8.02
CA ALA A 42 0.52 -2.20 7.91
C ALA A 42 0.47 -3.34 6.90
N SER A 43 1.08 -3.14 5.74
CA SER A 43 1.01 -4.05 4.59
C SER A 43 2.26 -4.91 4.48
N VAL A 44 2.09 -6.15 4.02
CA VAL A 44 3.18 -7.05 3.67
C VAL A 44 2.89 -7.74 2.35
N SER A 45 3.87 -7.74 1.45
CA SER A 45 3.83 -8.50 0.20
C SER A 45 4.21 -9.97 0.41
N GLU A 46 3.95 -10.82 -0.59
CA GLU A 46 4.42 -12.22 -0.58
C GLU A 46 5.96 -12.29 -0.42
N GLY A 47 6.70 -11.40 -1.11
CA GLY A 47 8.16 -11.32 -0.98
C GLY A 47 8.60 -10.95 0.44
N ALA A 48 7.90 -10.03 1.09
CA ALA A 48 8.17 -9.64 2.48
C ALA A 48 7.87 -10.80 3.46
N LEU A 49 6.78 -11.55 3.25
CA LEU A 49 6.47 -12.76 4.05
C LEU A 49 7.53 -13.84 3.88
N LYS A 50 7.98 -14.09 2.65
CA LYS A 50 9.06 -15.04 2.37
C LYS A 50 10.36 -14.63 3.07
N TYR A 51 10.64 -13.33 3.17
CA TYR A 51 11.84 -12.81 3.85
C TYR A 51 11.74 -12.90 5.37
N MET A 52 10.59 -12.51 5.96
CA MET A 52 10.43 -12.41 7.42
C MET A 52 9.91 -13.69 8.08
N GLY A 53 9.24 -14.57 7.33
CA GLY A 53 8.44 -15.68 7.87
C GLY A 53 6.97 -15.28 8.08
N GLU A 54 6.06 -16.21 7.77
CA GLU A 54 4.60 -15.96 7.86
C GLU A 54 4.15 -15.82 9.33
N GLU A 55 4.53 -16.78 10.18
CA GLU A 55 4.18 -16.79 11.60
C GLU A 55 4.92 -15.71 12.38
N GLU A 56 6.20 -15.47 12.06
CA GLU A 56 7.03 -14.42 12.65
C GLU A 56 6.45 -13.04 12.36
N THR A 57 5.96 -12.80 11.16
CA THR A 57 5.31 -11.54 10.79
C THR A 57 4.08 -11.29 11.65
N VAL A 58 3.21 -12.29 11.81
CA VAL A 58 2.00 -12.18 12.62
C VAL A 58 2.35 -12.01 14.11
N ALA A 59 3.31 -12.77 14.62
CA ALA A 59 3.75 -12.68 16.01
C ALA A 59 4.34 -11.29 16.31
N MET A 60 5.21 -10.80 15.43
CA MET A 60 5.83 -9.48 15.52
C MET A 60 4.77 -8.36 15.48
N PHE A 61 3.80 -8.45 14.57
CA PHE A 61 2.70 -7.50 14.48
C PHE A 61 1.86 -7.49 15.75
N LYS A 62 1.39 -8.65 16.21
CA LYS A 62 0.57 -8.78 17.43
C LYS A 62 1.29 -8.22 18.67
N ALA A 63 2.58 -8.53 18.82
CA ALA A 63 3.39 -8.05 19.93
C ALA A 63 3.61 -6.52 19.89
N ALA A 64 3.78 -5.94 18.70
CA ALA A 64 4.07 -4.52 18.53
C ALA A 64 2.80 -3.62 18.55
N LYS A 65 1.69 -4.09 17.94
CA LYS A 65 0.45 -3.33 17.75
C LYS A 65 -0.14 -2.83 19.06
N ARG A 66 -0.31 -3.72 20.05
CA ARG A 66 -0.99 -3.43 21.32
C ARG A 66 -2.35 -2.74 21.06
N ASP A 67 -2.51 -1.50 21.55
CA ASP A 67 -3.70 -0.64 21.47
C ASP A 67 -3.75 0.30 20.26
N ALA A 68 -2.75 0.24 19.36
CA ALA A 68 -2.73 1.07 18.17
C ALA A 68 -3.82 0.67 17.16
N LYS A 69 -4.37 1.67 16.46
CA LYS A 69 -5.35 1.47 15.38
C LYS A 69 -4.65 1.05 14.08
N VAL A 70 -4.00 -0.10 14.09
CA VAL A 70 -3.25 -0.61 12.93
C VAL A 70 -3.83 -1.95 12.50
N TYR A 71 -4.01 -2.12 11.20
CA TYR A 71 -4.56 -3.32 10.57
C TYR A 71 -3.48 -4.03 9.75
N LEU A 72 -3.35 -5.34 9.91
CA LEU A 72 -2.41 -6.16 9.14
C LEU A 72 -3.06 -6.59 7.82
N HIS A 73 -2.39 -6.31 6.71
CA HIS A 73 -2.89 -6.54 5.36
C HIS A 73 -1.88 -7.30 4.51
N LEU A 74 -2.35 -8.35 3.81
CA LEU A 74 -1.58 -8.97 2.72
C LEU A 74 -1.77 -8.14 1.46
N ASP A 75 -0.66 -7.68 0.90
CA ASP A 75 -0.59 -6.83 -0.28
C ASP A 75 -0.19 -7.65 -1.51
N HIS A 76 -0.90 -7.49 -2.64
CA HIS A 76 -0.67 -8.21 -3.90
C HIS A 76 -0.49 -9.74 -3.77
N GLY A 77 -1.41 -10.41 -3.07
CA GLY A 77 -1.42 -11.87 -2.99
C GLY A 77 -1.79 -12.50 -4.33
N LYS A 78 -0.96 -13.43 -4.83
CA LYS A 78 -1.16 -14.18 -6.08
C LYS A 78 -1.37 -15.67 -5.85
N ASP A 79 -0.70 -16.23 -4.83
CA ASP A 79 -0.90 -17.63 -4.43
C ASP A 79 -2.13 -17.76 -3.55
N LEU A 80 -3.20 -18.35 -4.09
CA LEU A 80 -4.46 -18.59 -3.37
C LEU A 80 -4.26 -19.41 -2.08
N THR A 81 -3.28 -20.31 -2.06
CA THR A 81 -2.97 -21.11 -0.88
C THR A 81 -2.33 -20.26 0.21
N LEU A 82 -1.40 -19.40 -0.16
CA LEU A 82 -0.77 -18.43 0.75
C LEU A 82 -1.82 -17.45 1.29
N ILE A 83 -2.68 -16.89 0.44
CA ILE A 83 -3.74 -15.97 0.86
C ILE A 83 -4.64 -16.63 1.92
N LYS A 84 -5.07 -17.89 1.70
CA LYS A 84 -5.87 -18.64 2.68
C LYS A 84 -5.13 -18.86 3.99
N ARG A 85 -3.81 -19.16 3.95
CA ARG A 85 -2.99 -19.26 5.18
C ARG A 85 -2.94 -17.92 5.93
N MET A 86 -2.82 -16.78 5.23
CA MET A 86 -2.82 -15.45 5.89
C MET A 86 -4.16 -15.16 6.57
N VAL A 87 -5.27 -15.53 5.91
CA VAL A 87 -6.60 -15.49 6.53
C VAL A 87 -6.63 -16.34 7.81
N ASP A 88 -6.05 -17.55 7.78
CA ASP A 88 -6.03 -18.49 8.91
C ASP A 88 -5.13 -18.02 10.06
N LEU A 89 -4.02 -17.35 9.75
CA LEU A 89 -3.10 -16.77 10.73
C LEU A 89 -3.66 -15.51 11.40
N GLY A 90 -4.78 -14.98 10.87
CA GLY A 90 -5.50 -13.85 11.49
C GLY A 90 -5.06 -12.49 10.99
N PHE A 91 -4.81 -12.35 9.70
CA PHE A 91 -4.73 -11.05 9.05
C PHE A 91 -6.08 -10.33 9.15
N ASP A 92 -6.06 -9.01 9.30
CA ASP A 92 -7.27 -8.19 9.32
C ASP A 92 -7.89 -8.06 7.91
N SER A 93 -7.04 -8.16 6.87
CA SER A 93 -7.44 -8.14 5.46
C SER A 93 -6.41 -8.79 4.56
N VAL A 94 -6.88 -9.24 3.39
CA VAL A 94 -6.04 -9.79 2.34
C VAL A 94 -6.41 -9.19 0.99
N MET A 95 -5.43 -9.00 0.12
CA MET A 95 -5.65 -8.66 -1.28
C MET A 95 -5.41 -9.89 -2.15
N ILE A 96 -6.31 -10.15 -3.08
CA ILE A 96 -6.10 -11.04 -4.22
C ILE A 96 -5.81 -10.20 -5.46
N ASP A 97 -4.64 -10.38 -6.03
CA ASP A 97 -4.23 -9.75 -7.28
C ASP A 97 -4.19 -10.78 -8.41
N ALA A 98 -5.34 -10.94 -9.06
CA ALA A 98 -5.51 -11.73 -10.26
C ALA A 98 -5.69 -10.84 -11.52
N SER A 99 -5.30 -9.57 -11.45
CA SER A 99 -5.47 -8.57 -12.50
C SER A 99 -4.74 -8.90 -13.82
N SER A 100 -3.71 -9.73 -13.75
CA SER A 100 -2.96 -10.22 -14.94
C SER A 100 -3.69 -11.32 -15.72
N TYR A 101 -4.74 -11.92 -15.15
CA TYR A 101 -5.54 -12.95 -15.82
C TYR A 101 -6.72 -12.33 -16.60
N PRO A 102 -7.32 -13.08 -17.54
CA PRO A 102 -8.59 -12.69 -18.16
C PRO A 102 -9.68 -12.44 -17.11
N PHE A 103 -10.66 -11.57 -17.43
CA PHE A 103 -11.73 -11.12 -16.53
C PHE A 103 -12.43 -12.28 -15.79
N GLU A 104 -12.83 -13.33 -16.50
CA GLU A 104 -13.54 -14.47 -15.94
C GLU A 104 -12.68 -15.23 -14.91
N GLU A 105 -11.39 -15.37 -15.18
CA GLU A 105 -10.48 -16.05 -14.25
C GLU A 105 -10.17 -15.16 -13.04
N ASN A 106 -10.01 -13.84 -13.22
CA ASN A 106 -9.89 -12.90 -12.10
C ASN A 106 -11.15 -12.98 -11.21
N VAL A 107 -12.36 -12.95 -11.80
CA VAL A 107 -13.61 -13.12 -11.07
C VAL A 107 -13.63 -14.45 -10.29
N ARG A 108 -13.26 -15.57 -10.93
CA ARG A 108 -13.25 -16.89 -10.31
C ARG A 108 -12.33 -16.93 -9.07
N GLN A 109 -11.08 -16.50 -9.23
CA GLN A 109 -10.11 -16.52 -8.15
C GLN A 109 -10.48 -15.56 -7.01
N THR A 110 -10.90 -14.35 -7.36
CA THR A 110 -11.33 -13.35 -6.38
C THR A 110 -12.52 -13.85 -5.58
N LYS A 111 -13.53 -14.43 -6.25
CA LYS A 111 -14.69 -15.00 -5.55
C LYS A 111 -14.31 -16.15 -4.62
N GLU A 112 -13.41 -17.04 -5.04
CA GLU A 112 -12.91 -18.14 -4.20
C GLU A 112 -12.28 -17.61 -2.90
N ILE A 113 -11.44 -16.57 -2.98
CA ILE A 113 -10.81 -15.96 -1.81
C ILE A 113 -11.85 -15.20 -0.97
N THR A 114 -12.74 -14.45 -1.60
CA THR A 114 -13.79 -13.71 -0.88
C THR A 114 -14.69 -14.65 -0.08
N ASP A 115 -15.17 -15.73 -0.70
CA ASP A 115 -16.02 -16.73 -0.04
C ASP A 115 -15.29 -17.41 1.14
N TYR A 116 -13.97 -17.61 1.03
CA TYR A 116 -13.17 -18.19 2.10
C TYR A 116 -12.93 -17.19 3.25
N ALA A 117 -12.52 -15.99 2.94
CA ALA A 117 -12.14 -14.96 3.91
C ALA A 117 -13.36 -14.44 4.69
N HIS A 118 -14.50 -14.25 4.03
CA HIS A 118 -15.73 -13.79 4.67
C HIS A 118 -16.26 -14.74 5.74
N LYS A 119 -16.09 -16.06 5.58
CA LYS A 119 -16.45 -17.06 6.61
C LYS A 119 -15.68 -16.86 7.91
N LYS A 120 -14.54 -16.18 7.83
CA LYS A 120 -13.65 -15.87 8.98
C LYS A 120 -13.67 -14.40 9.36
N GLY A 121 -14.51 -13.59 8.73
CA GLY A 121 -14.64 -12.15 9.00
C GLY A 121 -13.46 -11.31 8.51
N VAL A 122 -12.63 -11.83 7.59
CA VAL A 122 -11.49 -11.14 7.01
C VAL A 122 -11.93 -10.35 5.79
N PHE A 123 -11.49 -9.09 5.69
CA PHE A 123 -11.77 -8.16 4.62
C PHE A 123 -10.97 -8.51 3.36
N VAL A 124 -11.59 -8.41 2.18
CA VAL A 124 -10.98 -8.75 0.90
C VAL A 124 -10.91 -7.55 -0.02
N GLU A 125 -9.70 -7.24 -0.44
CA GLU A 125 -9.39 -6.32 -1.54
C GLU A 125 -9.13 -7.12 -2.81
N ALA A 126 -9.58 -6.61 -3.96
CA ALA A 126 -9.29 -7.18 -5.26
C ALA A 126 -8.80 -6.10 -6.23
N GLU A 127 -8.24 -6.48 -7.37
CA GLU A 127 -7.74 -5.56 -8.38
C GLU A 127 -8.33 -5.82 -9.75
N LEU A 128 -8.70 -4.74 -10.44
CA LEU A 128 -9.14 -4.76 -11.83
C LEU A 128 -8.44 -3.66 -12.65
N GLY A 129 -7.94 -4.04 -13.83
CA GLY A 129 -6.96 -3.27 -14.59
C GLY A 129 -5.55 -3.69 -14.18
N THR A 130 -4.53 -3.24 -14.91
CA THR A 130 -3.14 -3.62 -14.64
C THR A 130 -2.27 -2.39 -14.54
N LEU A 131 -1.48 -2.32 -13.47
CA LEU A 131 -0.49 -1.25 -13.26
C LEU A 131 0.86 -1.67 -13.84
N ALA A 132 1.46 -0.82 -14.69
CA ALA A 132 2.82 -1.02 -15.18
C ALA A 132 3.84 -0.82 -14.07
N GLY A 133 5.05 -1.37 -14.27
CA GLY A 133 6.19 -1.22 -13.36
C GLY A 133 6.54 -2.49 -12.61
N ILE A 134 7.45 -2.35 -11.66
CA ILE A 134 7.96 -3.46 -10.85
C ILE A 134 7.83 -3.08 -9.38
N GLU A 135 7.17 -3.93 -8.59
CA GLU A 135 7.11 -3.87 -7.14
C GLU A 135 7.12 -5.30 -6.58
N ASP A 136 8.20 -5.66 -5.90
CA ASP A 136 8.51 -7.02 -5.45
C ASP A 136 8.33 -8.07 -6.57
N GLU A 137 7.35 -8.96 -6.46
CA GLU A 137 7.04 -10.03 -7.42
C GLU A 137 6.02 -9.57 -8.50
N VAL A 138 5.55 -8.31 -8.45
CA VAL A 138 4.59 -7.75 -9.41
C VAL A 138 5.34 -7.05 -10.54
N HIS A 139 5.10 -7.49 -11.77
CA HIS A 139 5.69 -6.90 -12.98
C HIS A 139 4.66 -6.83 -14.10
N ALA A 140 4.52 -5.66 -14.71
CA ALA A 140 3.72 -5.47 -15.91
C ALA A 140 4.35 -4.41 -16.84
N ASP A 141 4.34 -4.66 -18.15
CA ASP A 141 4.96 -3.78 -19.15
C ASP A 141 4.09 -2.56 -19.48
N LYS A 142 2.78 -2.65 -19.28
CA LYS A 142 1.82 -1.60 -19.67
C LYS A 142 0.70 -1.44 -18.66
N ASN A 143 0.23 -0.20 -18.51
CA ASN A 143 -1.02 0.08 -17.81
C ASN A 143 -2.21 -0.33 -18.67
N ILE A 144 -3.16 -1.05 -18.05
CA ILE A 144 -4.49 -1.31 -18.60
C ILE A 144 -5.48 -0.64 -17.65
N TYR A 145 -6.08 0.46 -18.07
CA TYR A 145 -7.05 1.17 -17.26
C TYR A 145 -8.27 0.32 -16.91
N THR A 146 -8.76 0.47 -15.71
CA THR A 146 -9.99 -0.19 -15.27
C THR A 146 -11.17 0.26 -16.10
N ASN A 147 -11.90 -0.68 -16.71
CA ASN A 147 -13.15 -0.40 -17.40
C ASN A 147 -14.29 -0.23 -16.38
N PRO A 148 -15.02 0.91 -16.36
CA PRO A 148 -16.06 1.15 -15.35
C PRO A 148 -17.20 0.12 -15.34
N ASN A 149 -17.64 -0.34 -16.52
CA ASN A 149 -18.70 -1.36 -16.60
C ASN A 149 -18.22 -2.74 -16.13
N GLU A 150 -16.96 -3.08 -16.41
CA GLU A 150 -16.35 -4.30 -15.87
C GLU A 150 -16.18 -4.20 -14.35
N ALA A 151 -15.81 -3.04 -13.81
CA ALA A 151 -15.70 -2.82 -12.36
C ALA A 151 -17.02 -3.11 -11.64
N LYS A 152 -18.16 -2.62 -12.18
CA LYS A 152 -19.49 -2.94 -11.66
C LYS A 152 -19.76 -4.44 -11.64
N LYS A 153 -19.61 -5.08 -12.81
CA LYS A 153 -19.84 -6.51 -12.97
C LYS A 153 -18.91 -7.35 -12.06
N PHE A 154 -17.66 -6.92 -11.93
CA PHE A 154 -16.66 -7.58 -11.10
C PHE A 154 -17.06 -7.56 -9.61
N VAL A 155 -17.41 -6.41 -9.06
CA VAL A 155 -17.84 -6.28 -7.66
C VAL A 155 -19.12 -7.08 -7.40
N GLU A 156 -20.10 -7.05 -8.30
CA GLU A 156 -21.34 -7.82 -8.19
C GLU A 156 -21.10 -9.34 -8.17
N LEU A 157 -20.15 -9.84 -8.98
CA LEU A 157 -19.85 -11.25 -9.09
C LEU A 157 -18.95 -11.76 -7.95
N THR A 158 -18.00 -10.96 -7.52
CA THR A 158 -16.97 -11.37 -6.53
C THR A 158 -17.38 -11.08 -5.10
N ASN A 159 -18.21 -10.05 -4.88
CA ASN A 159 -18.55 -9.52 -3.57
C ASN A 159 -17.31 -9.12 -2.73
N CYS A 160 -16.22 -8.67 -3.40
CA CYS A 160 -15.06 -8.12 -2.71
C CYS A 160 -15.44 -6.85 -1.93
N ASP A 161 -14.73 -6.56 -0.84
CA ASP A 161 -15.04 -5.45 0.06
C ASP A 161 -14.46 -4.11 -0.41
N SER A 162 -13.39 -4.12 -1.21
CA SER A 162 -12.80 -2.95 -1.88
C SER A 162 -12.19 -3.32 -3.21
N LEU A 163 -12.07 -2.35 -4.10
CA LEU A 163 -11.52 -2.54 -5.44
C LEU A 163 -10.34 -1.61 -5.70
N ALA A 164 -9.18 -2.19 -5.97
CA ALA A 164 -8.03 -1.47 -6.51
C ALA A 164 -8.24 -1.22 -8.00
N VAL A 165 -8.02 0.04 -8.41
CA VAL A 165 -8.31 0.51 -9.76
C VAL A 165 -7.07 1.10 -10.43
N ALA A 166 -6.88 0.78 -11.71
CA ALA A 166 -5.83 1.33 -12.55
C ALA A 166 -6.35 2.59 -13.26
N ILE A 167 -5.86 3.76 -12.82
CA ILE A 167 -6.24 5.07 -13.38
C ILE A 167 -5.03 5.90 -13.82
N GLY A 168 -3.85 5.28 -13.97
CA GLY A 168 -2.63 5.93 -14.46
C GLY A 168 -1.45 5.94 -13.49
N THR A 169 -1.57 5.36 -12.29
CA THR A 169 -0.43 5.07 -11.42
C THR A 169 0.43 3.93 -11.97
N SER A 170 1.63 3.78 -11.46
CA SER A 170 2.51 2.64 -11.76
C SER A 170 3.38 2.29 -10.56
N HIS A 171 3.84 1.03 -10.52
CA HIS A 171 4.69 0.51 -9.45
C HIS A 171 6.13 1.04 -9.52
N GLY A 172 6.86 1.02 -8.39
CA GLY A 172 8.26 1.36 -8.29
C GLY A 172 8.57 2.86 -8.16
N ALA A 173 9.87 3.20 -8.25
CA ALA A 173 10.39 4.56 -8.05
C ALA A 173 10.39 5.42 -9.33
N TYR A 174 10.22 4.83 -10.50
CA TYR A 174 10.33 5.49 -11.81
C TYR A 174 8.99 5.47 -12.52
N LYS A 175 8.00 6.13 -11.94
CA LYS A 175 6.59 6.04 -12.39
C LYS A 175 6.31 6.84 -13.65
N PHE A 176 6.97 7.98 -13.84
CA PHE A 176 6.69 8.92 -14.91
C PHE A 176 7.97 9.49 -15.52
N ALA A 177 8.03 9.53 -16.85
CA ALA A 177 9.08 10.26 -17.59
C ALA A 177 8.84 11.79 -17.63
N GLY A 178 7.63 12.25 -17.27
CA GLY A 178 7.17 13.62 -17.28
C GLY A 178 6.31 13.96 -16.06
N GLU A 179 5.24 14.73 -16.26
CA GLU A 179 4.24 15.02 -15.23
C GLU A 179 3.40 13.78 -14.91
N SER A 180 3.07 13.59 -13.63
CA SER A 180 2.15 12.55 -13.21
C SER A 180 0.73 12.92 -13.65
N LYS A 181 -0.03 11.94 -14.14
CA LYS A 181 -1.42 12.14 -14.57
C LYS A 181 -2.27 10.97 -14.08
N LEU A 182 -3.38 11.30 -13.41
CA LEU A 182 -4.42 10.34 -13.05
C LEU A 182 -5.66 10.62 -13.89
N ASN A 183 -6.34 9.58 -14.35
CA ASN A 183 -7.57 9.72 -15.10
C ASN A 183 -8.77 9.83 -14.14
N MET A 184 -9.07 11.06 -13.72
CA MET A 184 -10.17 11.35 -12.80
C MET A 184 -11.56 11.14 -13.44
N GLU A 185 -11.67 11.16 -14.77
CA GLU A 185 -12.92 10.87 -15.49
C GLU A 185 -13.29 9.39 -15.32
N ILE A 186 -12.36 8.48 -15.60
CA ILE A 186 -12.55 7.03 -15.35
C ILE A 186 -12.88 6.78 -13.87
N LEU A 187 -12.18 7.44 -12.96
CA LEU A 187 -12.44 7.30 -11.52
C LEU A 187 -13.87 7.72 -11.17
N SER A 188 -14.34 8.85 -11.71
CA SER A 188 -15.72 9.32 -11.54
C SER A 188 -16.77 8.36 -12.12
N GLU A 189 -16.50 7.77 -13.29
CA GLU A 189 -17.40 6.78 -13.88
C GLU A 189 -17.49 5.52 -13.02
N ILE A 190 -16.34 5.03 -12.50
CA ILE A 190 -16.29 3.85 -11.61
C ILE A 190 -17.09 4.12 -10.34
N GLU A 191 -16.84 5.22 -9.64
CA GLU A 191 -17.51 5.54 -8.37
C GLU A 191 -19.03 5.74 -8.52
N ASN A 192 -19.48 6.25 -9.66
CA ASN A 192 -20.91 6.37 -9.95
C ASN A 192 -21.59 5.01 -10.15
N LEU A 193 -20.87 4.02 -10.68
CA LEU A 193 -21.41 2.67 -10.91
C LEU A 193 -21.35 1.78 -9.67
N ILE A 194 -20.37 2.01 -8.76
CA ILE A 194 -20.18 1.25 -7.52
C ILE A 194 -20.02 2.17 -6.30
N PRO A 195 -21.01 3.05 -6.01
CA PRO A 195 -20.87 4.12 -5.02
C PRO A 195 -20.64 3.65 -3.59
N SER A 196 -20.96 2.39 -3.28
CA SER A 196 -20.82 1.80 -1.95
C SER A 196 -19.52 1.02 -1.76
N THR A 197 -18.70 0.89 -2.79
CA THR A 197 -17.44 0.14 -2.75
C THR A 197 -16.26 1.09 -2.54
N PRO A 198 -15.50 0.97 -1.43
CA PRO A 198 -14.26 1.69 -1.25
C PRO A 198 -13.28 1.39 -2.39
N LEU A 199 -12.69 2.41 -2.99
CA LEU A 199 -11.69 2.27 -4.03
C LEU A 199 -10.29 2.39 -3.43
N VAL A 200 -9.33 1.72 -4.07
CA VAL A 200 -7.94 1.66 -3.62
C VAL A 200 -7.02 2.11 -4.75
N LEU A 201 -5.98 2.86 -4.38
CA LEU A 201 -4.95 3.31 -5.32
C LEU A 201 -3.60 2.68 -4.97
N HIS A 202 -3.15 1.76 -5.82
CA HIS A 202 -1.80 1.20 -5.80
C HIS A 202 -0.83 2.04 -6.63
N GLY A 203 0.47 1.80 -6.47
CA GLY A 203 1.49 2.56 -7.18
C GLY A 203 1.47 4.06 -6.87
N ALA A 204 1.00 4.45 -5.70
CA ALA A 204 0.71 5.83 -5.33
C ALA A 204 1.82 6.53 -4.53
N SER A 205 3.00 5.93 -4.36
CA SER A 205 4.15 6.57 -3.71
C SER A 205 4.49 7.91 -4.38
N SER A 206 4.68 8.97 -3.58
CA SER A 206 5.00 10.33 -4.07
C SER A 206 6.49 10.52 -4.39
N VAL A 207 7.34 9.61 -3.90
CA VAL A 207 8.81 9.63 -4.08
C VAL A 207 9.39 10.99 -3.71
N PRO A 208 9.35 11.38 -2.41
CA PRO A 208 9.76 12.72 -1.99
C PRO A 208 11.22 13.01 -2.34
N GLN A 209 11.45 14.05 -3.14
CA GLN A 209 12.76 14.36 -3.74
C GLN A 209 13.84 14.59 -2.69
N LYS A 210 13.50 15.15 -1.53
CA LYS A 210 14.44 15.33 -0.40
C LYS A 210 15.14 14.04 0.03
N TYR A 211 14.42 12.88 -0.05
CA TYR A 211 15.01 11.58 0.31
C TYR A 211 15.77 10.95 -0.86
N VAL A 212 15.34 11.19 -2.10
CA VAL A 212 16.10 10.81 -3.30
C VAL A 212 17.45 11.52 -3.33
N GLU A 213 17.46 12.84 -3.09
CA GLU A 213 18.69 13.64 -2.99
C GLU A 213 19.59 13.16 -1.83
N LEU A 214 18.99 12.94 -0.66
CA LEU A 214 19.71 12.43 0.51
C LEU A 214 20.33 11.07 0.23
N LEU A 215 19.58 10.14 -0.36
CA LEU A 215 20.05 8.81 -0.72
C LEU A 215 21.22 8.88 -1.70
N ASN A 216 21.10 9.69 -2.76
CA ASN A 216 22.14 9.87 -3.77
C ASN A 216 23.39 10.57 -3.19
N LYS A 217 23.22 11.56 -2.31
CA LYS A 217 24.33 12.25 -1.63
C LYS A 217 25.21 11.27 -0.83
N PHE A 218 24.61 10.25 -0.24
CA PHE A 218 25.31 9.25 0.58
C PHE A 218 25.55 7.93 -0.17
N GLY A 219 25.84 7.99 -1.46
CA GLY A 219 26.30 6.84 -2.26
C GLY A 219 25.19 5.98 -2.86
N GLY A 220 23.95 6.45 -2.87
CA GLY A 220 22.88 5.84 -3.66
C GLY A 220 22.95 6.21 -5.13
N ASN A 221 22.14 5.54 -5.96
CA ASN A 221 22.02 5.84 -7.39
C ASN A 221 20.57 5.64 -7.86
N VAL A 222 19.66 6.50 -7.39
CA VAL A 222 18.23 6.51 -7.78
C VAL A 222 17.88 7.81 -8.51
N LYS A 223 18.71 8.17 -9.50
CA LYS A 223 18.53 9.39 -10.30
C LYS A 223 17.27 9.29 -11.15
N GLY A 224 16.47 10.38 -11.15
CA GLY A 224 15.24 10.46 -11.93
C GLY A 224 14.05 9.72 -11.33
N ALA A 225 14.16 9.20 -10.11
CA ALA A 225 13.03 8.65 -9.39
C ALA A 225 11.96 9.74 -9.18
N LYS A 226 10.71 9.45 -9.59
CA LYS A 226 9.58 10.38 -9.50
C LYS A 226 8.29 9.60 -9.27
N GLY A 227 7.50 10.05 -8.31
CA GLY A 227 6.22 9.46 -7.92
C GLY A 227 5.01 10.24 -8.42
N VAL A 228 3.88 9.97 -7.81
CA VAL A 228 2.62 10.68 -8.03
C VAL A 228 2.65 12.02 -7.32
N ASP A 229 2.10 13.06 -7.94
CA ASP A 229 1.95 14.37 -7.32
C ASP A 229 0.96 14.30 -6.14
N GLU A 230 1.34 14.86 -5.00
CA GLU A 230 0.53 14.84 -3.77
C GLU A 230 -0.82 15.56 -3.96
N SER A 231 -0.90 16.57 -4.82
CA SER A 231 -2.16 17.26 -5.14
C SER A 231 -3.16 16.35 -5.85
N LEU A 232 -2.69 15.45 -6.74
CA LEU A 232 -3.53 14.46 -7.41
C LEU A 232 -4.02 13.39 -6.43
N LEU A 233 -3.17 12.96 -5.49
CA LEU A 233 -3.57 12.04 -4.43
C LEU A 233 -4.62 12.67 -3.52
N SER A 234 -4.40 13.91 -3.10
CA SER A 234 -5.37 14.66 -2.29
C SER A 234 -6.70 14.81 -3.03
N GLU A 235 -6.68 15.14 -4.32
CA GLU A 235 -7.90 15.22 -5.13
C GLU A 235 -8.65 13.90 -5.19
N ALA A 236 -7.95 12.78 -5.46
CA ALA A 236 -8.53 11.45 -5.51
C ALA A 236 -9.18 11.02 -4.18
N CYS A 237 -8.61 11.43 -3.04
CA CYS A 237 -9.16 11.10 -1.71
C CYS A 237 -10.35 11.97 -1.34
N HIS A 238 -10.26 13.31 -1.54
CA HIS A 238 -11.25 14.23 -1.01
C HIS A 238 -12.43 14.48 -1.94
N LYS A 239 -12.22 14.30 -3.25
CA LYS A 239 -13.30 14.51 -4.24
C LYS A 239 -13.90 13.19 -4.74
N HIS A 240 -13.15 12.07 -4.62
CA HIS A 240 -13.55 10.77 -5.12
C HIS A 240 -13.63 9.72 -4.00
N ASN A 241 -13.84 8.46 -4.38
CA ASN A 241 -14.04 7.34 -3.45
C ASN A 241 -12.74 6.55 -3.16
N ILE A 242 -11.56 7.17 -3.34
CA ILE A 242 -10.31 6.56 -2.93
C ILE A 242 -10.23 6.55 -1.40
N CYS A 243 -10.31 5.37 -0.80
CA CYS A 243 -10.35 5.15 0.65
C CYS A 243 -9.08 4.52 1.21
N LYS A 244 -8.19 4.03 0.34
CA LYS A 244 -6.89 3.45 0.71
C LYS A 244 -5.85 3.86 -0.33
N ILE A 245 -4.66 4.24 0.14
CA ILE A 245 -3.50 4.56 -0.70
C ILE A 245 -2.31 3.74 -0.23
N ASN A 246 -1.69 3.00 -1.16
CA ASN A 246 -0.49 2.22 -0.88
C ASN A 246 0.78 3.03 -1.09
N SER A 247 1.69 2.97 -0.11
CA SER A 247 3.03 3.53 -0.17
C SER A 247 4.07 2.53 0.33
N ASP A 248 4.94 2.07 -0.55
CA ASP A 248 6.09 1.22 -0.24
C ASP A 248 7.41 1.93 -0.58
N THR A 249 7.57 2.35 -1.82
CA THR A 249 8.81 2.96 -2.34
C THR A 249 9.30 4.12 -1.48
N ASP A 250 8.40 4.96 -0.99
CA ASP A 250 8.72 6.12 -0.16
C ASP A 250 9.41 5.72 1.14
N LEU A 251 8.89 4.69 1.80
CA LEU A 251 9.45 4.19 3.05
C LEU A 251 10.83 3.55 2.82
N ARG A 252 10.96 2.77 1.75
CA ARG A 252 12.24 2.12 1.38
C ARG A 252 13.33 3.15 1.08
N ILE A 253 13.02 4.19 0.31
CA ILE A 253 13.97 5.27 0.00
C ILE A 253 14.35 6.03 1.26
N CYS A 254 13.37 6.45 2.07
CA CYS A 254 13.60 7.17 3.32
C CYS A 254 14.47 6.36 4.30
N PHE A 255 14.14 5.09 4.51
CA PHE A 255 14.87 4.18 5.40
C PHE A 255 16.31 4.00 4.94
N THR A 256 16.51 3.70 3.65
CA THR A 256 17.84 3.47 3.07
C THR A 256 18.70 4.74 3.09
N ALA A 257 18.11 5.91 2.80
CA ALA A 257 18.79 7.19 2.87
C ALA A 257 19.31 7.49 4.30
N ALA A 258 18.48 7.22 5.31
CA ALA A 258 18.84 7.42 6.71
C ALA A 258 19.95 6.46 7.17
N VAL A 259 19.90 5.18 6.76
CA VAL A 259 20.97 4.20 7.04
C VAL A 259 22.28 4.63 6.40
N ARG A 260 22.28 4.96 5.10
CA ARG A 260 23.47 5.39 4.38
C ARG A 260 24.09 6.65 4.99
N LYS A 261 23.27 7.66 5.26
CA LYS A 261 23.72 8.88 5.93
C LYS A 261 24.40 8.56 7.25
N TYR A 262 23.73 7.79 8.11
CA TYR A 262 24.26 7.48 9.44
C TYR A 262 25.61 6.76 9.38
N LEU A 263 25.74 5.74 8.54
CA LEU A 263 26.97 4.97 8.40
C LEU A 263 28.11 5.78 7.77
N THR A 264 27.81 6.71 6.85
CA THR A 264 28.83 7.58 6.26
C THR A 264 29.33 8.64 7.26
N GLU A 265 28.43 9.19 8.09
CA GLU A 265 28.77 10.20 9.09
C GLU A 265 29.42 9.59 10.36
N ASN A 266 29.27 8.28 10.57
CA ASN A 266 29.79 7.55 11.74
C ASN A 266 30.44 6.24 11.30
N PRO A 267 31.57 6.29 10.58
CA PRO A 267 32.19 5.11 9.95
C PRO A 267 32.68 4.04 10.94
N GLU A 268 32.89 4.42 12.20
CA GLU A 268 33.27 3.48 13.27
C GLU A 268 32.10 2.66 13.85
N VAL A 269 30.87 3.03 13.51
CA VAL A 269 29.67 2.39 14.08
C VAL A 269 29.33 1.09 13.34
N PHE A 270 29.31 -0.01 14.05
CA PHE A 270 28.87 -1.33 13.60
C PHE A 270 27.67 -1.89 14.40
N ASP A 271 27.17 -1.16 15.39
CA ASP A 271 25.97 -1.53 16.14
C ASP A 271 24.71 -1.24 15.32
N LEU A 272 24.02 -2.30 14.88
CA LEU A 272 22.78 -2.21 14.07
C LEU A 272 21.71 -1.33 14.73
N ARG A 273 21.58 -1.35 16.06
CA ARG A 273 20.58 -0.56 16.80
C ARG A 273 20.72 0.94 16.54
N LYS A 274 21.94 1.43 16.25
CA LYS A 274 22.23 2.83 15.99
C LYS A 274 21.65 3.27 14.64
N TYR A 275 22.08 2.63 13.54
CA TYR A 275 21.65 3.07 12.19
C TYR A 275 20.23 2.62 11.85
N LEU A 276 19.77 1.43 12.29
CA LEU A 276 18.37 1.05 12.13
C LEU A 276 17.43 1.91 12.98
N GLY A 277 17.87 2.32 14.18
CA GLY A 277 17.16 3.28 15.02
C GLY A 277 17.04 4.66 14.38
N ALA A 278 18.09 5.15 13.72
CA ALA A 278 18.06 6.40 12.95
C ALA A 278 17.07 6.30 11.77
N ALA A 279 17.09 5.19 11.03
CA ALA A 279 16.18 4.92 9.94
C ALA A 279 14.71 4.84 10.39
N LYS A 280 14.43 4.11 11.49
CA LYS A 280 13.10 4.07 12.10
C LYS A 280 12.59 5.46 12.42
N LYS A 281 13.42 6.32 13.03
CA LYS A 281 13.07 7.70 13.36
C LYS A 281 12.75 8.52 12.12
N ALA A 282 13.55 8.39 11.06
CA ALA A 282 13.33 9.11 9.80
C ALA A 282 11.98 8.75 9.17
N VAL A 283 11.62 7.47 9.12
CA VAL A 283 10.32 7.02 8.59
C VAL A 283 9.16 7.53 9.46
N SER A 284 9.24 7.38 10.79
CA SER A 284 8.16 7.76 11.70
C SER A 284 7.86 9.27 11.67
N TYR A 285 8.89 10.11 11.75
CA TYR A 285 8.68 11.55 11.95
C TYR A 285 8.45 12.35 10.67
N THR A 286 9.01 11.92 9.56
CA THR A 286 9.09 12.80 8.39
C THR A 286 8.15 12.35 7.27
N HIS A 287 7.88 11.05 7.19
CA HIS A 287 7.17 10.50 6.04
C HIS A 287 5.71 10.14 6.38
N LEU A 288 5.52 9.32 7.39
CA LEU A 288 4.17 8.88 7.75
C LEU A 288 3.27 10.04 8.19
N ARG A 289 3.80 11.02 8.93
CA ARG A 289 3.03 12.21 9.34
C ARG A 289 2.63 13.10 8.16
N ALA A 290 3.52 13.28 7.17
CA ALA A 290 3.20 14.07 5.98
C ALA A 290 2.10 13.40 5.14
N HIS A 291 2.21 12.08 4.92
CA HIS A 291 1.17 11.32 4.22
C HIS A 291 -0.19 11.37 4.93
N GLU A 292 -0.21 11.14 6.26
CA GLU A 292 -1.45 11.21 7.03
C GLU A 292 -2.10 12.60 6.92
N THR A 293 -1.33 13.68 6.98
CA THR A 293 -1.86 15.04 6.84
C THR A 293 -2.45 15.28 5.44
N THR A 294 -1.81 14.78 4.40
CA THR A 294 -2.29 14.95 3.01
C THR A 294 -3.56 14.14 2.72
N LEU A 295 -3.73 13.00 3.37
CA LEU A 295 -4.87 12.10 3.16
C LEU A 295 -6.08 12.41 4.06
N GLN A 296 -5.94 13.29 5.05
CA GLN A 296 -6.94 13.58 6.08
C GLN A 296 -7.53 14.98 6.03
N VAL A 297 -6.98 15.92 5.24
CA VAL A 297 -7.40 17.34 5.23
C VAL A 297 -8.44 17.63 4.18
#